data_c708857f291a2d512aa345faf5c55ae5
#
_entry.id   c708857f291a2d512aa345faf5c55ae5
#
_cell.length_a   1.000
_cell.length_b   1.000
_cell.length_c   1.000
_cell.angle_alpha   90.00
_cell.angle_beta   90.00
_cell.angle_gamma   90.00
#
_symmetry.space_group_name_H-M   'P 1'
#
loop_
_entity.id
_entity.type
_entity.pdbx_description
1 polymer ?
#
loop_
_entity_poly.entity_id
_entity_poly.type
_entity_poly.pdbx_seq_one_letter_code
_entity_poly.pdbx_strand_id
1 'polypeptide(L)'
;GVLFNFILAILIYAGIAANWGAKYIPFEVATEGFDFVPAAQKAGFRNGDIPLMADGVKLDAADGDYMLKMVEAKEVTMLRNGKDTVTIAIPKDFIFRLNDEKGFMAYRLPVYIDRLVPGEAAAKAGLLEGDHIVAVGDTPTPSYTELTPALVANAGKEVDLTVERDGNRVTVPVTPDEFGKLGFQLRPITDVYPPVTISYGFFESFPKGWEIGTSTLSNYVGSMKHVFSSEGAQSLGGFGTIGNMF
;
A
#
# COMPACT_ATOMS: atom_id res chain seq x y z
N GLY A 1 -18.39 -30.20 -11.86
CA GLY A 1 -18.97 -28.94 -11.47
C GLY A 1 -18.01 -28.09 -10.63
N VAL A 2 -18.55 -27.37 -9.65
CA VAL A 2 -17.81 -26.35 -8.85
C VAL A 2 -16.54 -26.91 -8.20
N LEU A 3 -16.60 -28.12 -7.62
CA LEU A 3 -15.44 -28.76 -6.99
C LEU A 3 -14.31 -29.02 -8.00
N PHE A 4 -14.65 -29.47 -9.21
CA PHE A 4 -13.65 -29.70 -10.25
C PHE A 4 -12.97 -28.40 -10.68
N ASN A 5 -13.73 -27.30 -10.84
CA ASN A 5 -13.19 -25.99 -11.16
C ASN A 5 -12.27 -25.47 -10.05
N PHE A 6 -12.63 -25.72 -8.80
CA PHE A 6 -11.79 -25.35 -7.65
C PHE A 6 -10.46 -26.11 -7.63
N ILE A 7 -10.49 -27.44 -7.84
CA ILE A 7 -9.28 -28.27 -7.96
C ILE A 7 -8.43 -27.81 -9.14
N LEU A 8 -9.05 -27.54 -10.29
CA LEU A 8 -8.34 -27.02 -11.47
C LEU A 8 -7.68 -25.66 -11.19
N ALA A 9 -8.36 -24.76 -10.48
CA ALA A 9 -7.78 -23.49 -10.09
C ALA A 9 -6.54 -23.66 -9.20
N ILE A 10 -6.58 -24.57 -8.21
CA ILE A 10 -5.42 -24.88 -7.37
C ILE A 10 -4.26 -25.41 -8.21
N LEU A 11 -4.50 -26.32 -9.16
CA LEU A 11 -3.47 -26.86 -10.04
C LEU A 11 -2.86 -25.76 -10.93
N ILE A 12 -3.67 -24.83 -11.43
CA ILE A 12 -3.20 -23.68 -12.21
C ILE A 12 -2.31 -22.79 -11.34
N TYR A 13 -2.77 -22.42 -10.11
CA TYR A 13 -1.96 -21.63 -9.19
C TYR A 13 -0.68 -22.32 -8.77
N ALA A 14 -0.70 -23.64 -8.55
CA ALA A 14 0.50 -24.42 -8.30
C ALA A 14 1.48 -24.37 -9.50
N GLY A 15 0.96 -24.51 -10.72
CA GLY A 15 1.76 -24.35 -11.95
C GLY A 15 2.36 -22.96 -12.09
N ILE A 16 1.59 -21.90 -11.74
CA ILE A 16 2.07 -20.52 -11.71
C ILE A 16 3.19 -20.39 -10.66
N ALA A 17 2.98 -20.86 -9.44
CA ALA A 17 3.96 -20.80 -8.36
C ALA A 17 5.26 -21.56 -8.72
N ALA A 18 5.15 -22.74 -9.33
CA ALA A 18 6.31 -23.54 -9.77
C ALA A 18 7.12 -22.85 -10.88
N ASN A 19 6.45 -22.14 -11.81
CA ASN A 19 7.12 -21.57 -12.99
C ASN A 19 7.61 -20.13 -12.78
N TRP A 20 6.85 -19.29 -12.08
CA TRP A 20 7.17 -17.88 -11.85
C TRP A 20 7.51 -17.54 -10.41
N GLY A 21 7.27 -18.46 -9.46
CA GLY A 21 7.44 -18.19 -8.04
C GLY A 21 6.43 -17.23 -7.46
N ALA A 22 6.68 -16.76 -6.24
CA ALA A 22 5.95 -15.67 -5.59
C ALA A 22 6.88 -14.48 -5.38
N LYS A 23 6.39 -13.28 -5.72
CA LYS A 23 7.14 -12.04 -5.49
C LYS A 23 6.66 -11.36 -4.22
N TYR A 24 7.59 -10.88 -3.41
CA TYR A 24 7.32 -10.09 -2.23
C TYR A 24 8.39 -9.01 -2.07
N ILE A 25 8.08 -7.97 -1.33
CA ILE A 25 9.04 -6.91 -0.97
C ILE A 25 9.50 -7.21 0.46
N PRO A 26 10.81 -7.54 0.67
CA PRO A 26 11.33 -7.79 2.01
C PRO A 26 11.22 -6.54 2.91
N PHE A 27 11.06 -6.73 4.21
CA PHE A 27 11.04 -5.60 5.16
C PHE A 27 12.35 -4.82 5.16
N GLU A 28 13.47 -5.51 4.91
CA GLU A 28 14.81 -4.94 4.89
C GLU A 28 15.04 -3.90 3.79
N VAL A 29 14.30 -3.99 2.68
CA VAL A 29 14.40 -3.00 1.58
C VAL A 29 13.41 -1.84 1.73
N ALA A 30 12.43 -1.96 2.63
CA ALA A 30 11.46 -0.90 2.91
C ALA A 30 12.06 0.14 3.87
N THR A 31 13.09 0.86 3.42
CA THR A 31 13.87 1.80 4.25
C THR A 31 13.03 2.91 4.87
N GLU A 32 11.95 3.33 4.21
CA GLU A 32 11.00 4.31 4.74
C GLU A 32 9.97 3.70 5.69
N GLY A 33 9.96 2.36 5.86
CA GLY A 33 9.04 1.62 6.71
C GLY A 33 7.62 1.56 6.16
N PHE A 34 6.65 1.62 7.06
CA PHE A 34 5.24 1.45 6.75
C PHE A 34 4.40 2.63 7.22
N ASP A 35 3.34 2.92 6.49
CA ASP A 35 2.26 3.81 6.93
C ASP A 35 1.18 2.97 7.62
N PHE A 36 0.71 3.45 8.76
CA PHE A 36 -0.29 2.78 9.58
C PHE A 36 -1.59 3.56 9.61
N VAL A 37 -2.72 2.84 9.59
CA VAL A 37 -4.03 3.46 9.71
C VAL A 37 -4.22 4.11 11.09
N PRO A 38 -5.14 5.11 11.23
CA PRO A 38 -5.33 5.84 12.49
C PRO A 38 -5.59 4.95 13.72
N ALA A 39 -6.34 3.85 13.55
CA ALA A 39 -6.58 2.90 14.65
C ALA A 39 -5.28 2.22 15.13
N ALA A 40 -4.37 1.89 14.23
CA ALA A 40 -3.06 1.33 14.56
C ALA A 40 -2.16 2.37 15.23
N GLN A 41 -2.16 3.60 14.75
CA GLN A 41 -1.40 4.69 15.37
C GLN A 41 -1.85 4.95 16.82
N LYS A 42 -3.17 4.88 17.10
CA LYS A 42 -3.71 4.95 18.47
C LYS A 42 -3.26 3.79 19.37
N ALA A 43 -2.94 2.64 18.79
CA ALA A 43 -2.37 1.49 19.53
C ALA A 43 -0.86 1.64 19.78
N GLY A 44 -0.18 2.62 19.16
CA GLY A 44 1.24 2.92 19.39
C GLY A 44 2.16 2.71 18.19
N PHE A 45 1.65 2.22 17.06
CA PHE A 45 2.39 2.18 15.79
C PHE A 45 2.64 3.61 15.29
N ARG A 46 3.73 3.81 14.57
CA ARG A 46 4.05 5.09 13.94
C ARG A 46 4.43 4.88 12.48
N ASN A 47 4.06 5.82 11.65
CA ASN A 47 4.52 5.83 10.26
C ASN A 47 6.04 5.82 10.23
N GLY A 48 6.63 4.96 9.38
CA GLY A 48 8.05 4.70 9.33
C GLY A 48 8.53 3.53 10.18
N ASP A 49 7.69 2.93 11.05
CA ASP A 49 8.04 1.70 11.76
C ASP A 49 8.16 0.52 10.79
N ILE A 50 9.12 -0.37 11.03
CA ILE A 50 9.33 -1.62 10.27
C ILE A 50 9.06 -2.81 11.18
N PRO A 51 8.22 -3.80 10.80
CA PRO A 51 7.94 -4.98 11.60
C PRO A 51 9.17 -5.85 11.82
N LEU A 52 9.38 -6.32 13.06
CA LEU A 52 10.45 -7.25 13.40
C LEU A 52 9.92 -8.58 13.94
N MET A 53 9.07 -8.54 14.97
CA MET A 53 8.57 -9.74 15.67
C MET A 53 7.12 -9.55 16.13
N ALA A 54 6.40 -10.68 16.24
CA ALA A 54 5.11 -10.77 16.90
C ALA A 54 5.19 -11.88 17.97
N ASP A 55 4.87 -11.58 19.22
CA ASP A 55 5.02 -12.48 20.38
C ASP A 55 6.41 -13.17 20.44
N GLY A 56 7.49 -12.41 20.11
CA GLY A 56 8.86 -12.91 20.11
C GLY A 56 9.24 -13.76 18.88
N VAL A 57 8.32 -14.02 17.94
CA VAL A 57 8.59 -14.75 16.70
C VAL A 57 8.91 -13.75 15.58
N LYS A 58 10.03 -13.96 14.87
CA LYS A 58 10.42 -13.10 13.73
C LYS A 58 9.32 -13.10 12.66
N LEU A 59 8.97 -11.91 12.20
CA LEU A 59 8.08 -11.71 11.06
C LEU A 59 8.87 -11.73 9.75
N ASP A 60 8.27 -12.31 8.73
CA ASP A 60 8.81 -12.32 7.37
C ASP A 60 7.75 -11.79 6.40
N ALA A 61 8.14 -10.88 5.53
CA ALA A 61 7.24 -10.35 4.48
C ALA A 61 6.85 -11.42 3.45
N ALA A 62 7.63 -12.51 3.34
CA ALA A 62 7.31 -13.67 2.52
C ALA A 62 6.11 -14.47 3.04
N ASP A 63 5.82 -14.38 4.33
CA ASP A 63 4.65 -15.00 4.94
C ASP A 63 3.42 -14.16 4.60
N GLY A 64 2.50 -14.70 3.81
CA GLY A 64 1.29 -13.98 3.40
C GLY A 64 0.36 -13.56 4.54
N ASP A 65 0.58 -14.09 5.75
CA ASP A 65 -0.21 -13.87 6.96
C ASP A 65 0.48 -12.96 8.01
N TYR A 66 1.63 -12.36 7.70
CA TYR A 66 2.37 -11.54 8.68
C TYR A 66 1.53 -10.41 9.31
N MET A 67 0.64 -9.79 8.53
CA MET A 67 -0.27 -8.77 9.06
C MET A 67 -1.25 -9.37 10.08
N LEU A 68 -1.80 -10.55 9.80
CA LEU A 68 -2.68 -11.25 10.72
C LEU A 68 -1.94 -11.63 12.01
N LYS A 69 -0.72 -12.16 11.89
CA LYS A 69 0.15 -12.46 13.05
C LYS A 69 0.37 -11.22 13.91
N MET A 70 0.57 -10.04 13.33
CA MET A 70 0.73 -8.79 14.07
C MET A 70 -0.56 -8.37 14.79
N VAL A 71 -1.71 -8.50 14.13
CA VAL A 71 -3.01 -8.07 14.69
C VAL A 71 -3.49 -8.99 15.82
N GLU A 72 -3.16 -10.29 15.75
CA GLU A 72 -3.56 -11.30 16.75
C GLU A 72 -2.55 -11.47 17.89
N ALA A 73 -1.34 -10.90 17.77
CA ALA A 73 -0.31 -10.98 18.80
C ALA A 73 -0.73 -10.25 20.09
N LYS A 74 -0.07 -10.58 21.19
CA LYS A 74 -0.15 -9.81 22.45
C LYS A 74 0.74 -8.57 22.37
N GLU A 75 1.88 -8.71 21.71
CA GLU A 75 2.84 -7.64 21.51
C GLU A 75 3.54 -7.76 20.15
N VAL A 76 3.89 -6.62 19.58
CA VAL A 76 4.64 -6.53 18.32
C VAL A 76 5.88 -5.68 18.53
N THR A 77 7.01 -6.18 18.08
CA THR A 77 8.29 -5.45 18.11
C THR A 77 8.54 -4.83 16.75
N MET A 78 8.82 -3.52 16.75
CA MET A 78 9.06 -2.71 15.55
C MET A 78 10.45 -2.09 15.60
N LEU A 79 11.08 -1.92 14.44
CA LEU A 79 12.24 -1.03 14.27
C LEU A 79 11.73 0.38 13.97
N ARG A 80 12.04 1.32 14.83
CA ARG A 80 11.64 2.73 14.73
C ARG A 80 12.84 3.61 14.41
N ASN A 81 12.67 4.57 13.51
CA ASN A 81 13.73 5.48 13.05
C ASN A 81 14.95 4.74 12.50
N GLY A 82 14.78 3.53 11.99
CA GLY A 82 15.87 2.70 11.45
C GLY A 82 16.88 2.14 12.47
N LYS A 83 16.67 2.34 13.79
CA LYS A 83 17.65 1.92 14.82
C LYS A 83 17.05 1.56 16.18
N ASP A 84 15.92 2.13 16.55
CA ASP A 84 15.34 1.93 17.88
C ASP A 84 14.34 0.76 17.84
N THR A 85 14.52 -0.21 18.71
CA THR A 85 13.57 -1.32 18.86
C THR A 85 12.51 -0.93 19.88
N VAL A 86 11.23 -0.97 19.47
CA VAL A 86 10.06 -0.61 20.30
C VAL A 86 9.08 -1.77 20.31
N THR A 87 8.63 -2.15 21.50
CA THR A 87 7.57 -3.16 21.66
C THR A 87 6.23 -2.47 21.93
N ILE A 88 5.22 -2.84 21.17
CA ILE A 88 3.86 -2.29 21.22
C ILE A 88 2.94 -3.40 21.72
N ALA A 89 2.25 -3.15 22.83
CA ALA A 89 1.22 -4.06 23.35
C ALA A 89 -0.05 -3.92 22.50
N ILE A 90 -0.56 -5.03 21.98
CA ILE A 90 -1.74 -5.04 21.12
C ILE A 90 -3.00 -5.16 21.97
N PRO A 91 -3.96 -4.22 21.88
CA PRO A 91 -5.23 -4.31 22.60
C PRO A 91 -6.03 -5.53 22.15
N LYS A 92 -6.72 -6.20 23.08
CA LYS A 92 -7.53 -7.41 22.77
C LYS A 92 -8.64 -7.16 21.75
N ASP A 93 -9.12 -5.94 21.66
CA ASP A 93 -10.15 -5.49 20.71
C ASP A 93 -9.58 -4.86 19.44
N PHE A 94 -8.26 -4.99 19.21
CA PHE A 94 -7.56 -4.31 18.13
C PHE A 94 -8.13 -4.68 16.75
N ILE A 95 -8.42 -5.96 16.51
CA ILE A 95 -9.01 -6.42 15.24
C ILE A 95 -10.36 -5.73 14.97
N PHE A 96 -11.16 -5.48 16.00
CA PHE A 96 -12.45 -4.79 15.85
C PHE A 96 -12.28 -3.30 15.58
N ARG A 97 -11.20 -2.69 16.10
CA ARG A 97 -10.87 -1.27 15.82
C ARG A 97 -10.42 -1.05 14.39
N LEU A 98 -9.98 -2.10 13.71
CA LEU A 98 -9.57 -2.05 12.29
C LEU A 98 -10.73 -2.23 11.31
N ASN A 99 -11.92 -2.64 11.77
CA ASN A 99 -13.06 -2.94 10.89
C ASN A 99 -13.53 -1.74 10.05
N ASP A 100 -13.40 -0.53 10.59
CA ASP A 100 -13.78 0.71 9.91
C ASP A 100 -12.64 1.30 9.05
N GLU A 101 -11.47 0.65 9.05
CA GLU A 101 -10.29 1.12 8.35
C GLU A 101 -10.08 0.34 7.04
N LYS A 102 -9.45 0.98 6.06
CA LYS A 102 -9.07 0.31 4.80
C LYS A 102 -7.70 -0.36 4.94
N GLY A 103 -7.67 -1.51 5.61
CA GLY A 103 -6.45 -2.26 5.87
C GLY A 103 -5.86 -2.00 7.26
N PHE A 104 -4.61 -2.38 7.46
CA PHE A 104 -3.88 -2.21 8.71
C PHE A 104 -2.64 -1.33 8.52
N MET A 105 -1.82 -1.70 7.52
CA MET A 105 -0.60 -0.99 7.15
C MET A 105 -0.32 -1.16 5.65
N ALA A 106 0.49 -0.25 5.12
CA ALA A 106 0.99 -0.30 3.74
C ALA A 106 2.46 0.12 3.72
N TYR A 107 3.22 -0.33 2.72
CA TYR A 107 4.57 0.20 2.50
C TYR A 107 4.52 1.71 2.32
N ARG A 108 5.36 2.41 3.06
CA ARG A 108 5.50 3.85 2.94
C ARG A 108 6.18 4.18 1.62
N LEU A 109 5.48 4.91 0.75
CA LEU A 109 5.94 5.16 -0.61
C LEU A 109 6.50 6.59 -0.73
N PRO A 110 7.82 6.77 -0.83
CA PRO A 110 8.40 8.06 -1.17
C PRO A 110 7.96 8.50 -2.56
N VAL A 111 7.78 9.80 -2.74
CA VAL A 111 7.13 10.34 -3.94
C VAL A 111 8.15 10.69 -5.01
N TYR A 112 8.47 9.71 -5.85
CA TYR A 112 9.24 9.93 -7.07
C TYR A 112 8.30 10.12 -8.26
N ILE A 113 8.54 11.14 -9.06
CA ILE A 113 7.81 11.36 -10.32
C ILE A 113 8.34 10.37 -11.36
N ASP A 114 7.47 9.46 -11.83
CA ASP A 114 7.80 8.55 -12.94
C ASP A 114 7.54 9.22 -14.28
N ARG A 115 6.35 9.81 -14.44
CA ARG A 115 5.96 10.51 -15.68
C ARG A 115 5.12 11.74 -15.36
N LEU A 116 5.29 12.75 -16.16
CA LEU A 116 4.46 13.95 -16.13
C LEU A 116 3.30 13.83 -17.12
N VAL A 117 2.12 14.30 -16.70
CA VAL A 117 0.98 14.45 -17.63
C VAL A 117 1.12 15.80 -18.35
N PRO A 118 1.25 15.80 -19.70
CA PRO A 118 1.41 17.03 -20.45
C PRO A 118 0.25 18.01 -20.21
N GLY A 119 0.60 19.27 -19.97
CA GLY A 119 -0.39 20.34 -19.76
C GLY A 119 -0.96 20.44 -18.35
N GLU A 120 -0.64 19.51 -17.44
CA GLU A 120 -1.01 19.56 -16.04
C GLU A 120 -0.07 20.44 -15.20
N ALA A 121 -0.44 20.70 -13.95
CA ALA A 121 0.25 21.61 -13.04
C ALA A 121 1.74 21.29 -12.86
N ALA A 122 2.07 20.01 -12.65
CA ALA A 122 3.47 19.56 -12.47
C ALA A 122 4.35 19.90 -13.70
N ALA A 123 3.85 19.59 -14.91
CA ALA A 123 4.57 19.86 -16.14
C ALA A 123 4.71 21.36 -16.40
N LYS A 124 3.65 22.17 -16.14
CA LYS A 124 3.68 23.64 -16.30
C LYS A 124 4.64 24.30 -15.33
N ALA A 125 4.77 23.75 -14.11
CA ALA A 125 5.66 24.28 -13.07
C ALA A 125 7.14 23.95 -13.31
N GLY A 126 7.47 23.06 -14.27
CA GLY A 126 8.85 22.65 -14.55
C GLY A 126 9.38 21.56 -13.62
N LEU A 127 8.49 20.78 -13.02
CA LEU A 127 8.88 19.51 -12.39
C LEU A 127 9.40 18.55 -13.47
N LEU A 128 10.28 17.65 -13.11
CA LEU A 128 10.91 16.69 -14.00
C LEU A 128 10.64 15.25 -13.57
N GLU A 129 10.71 14.34 -14.54
CA GLU A 129 10.75 12.90 -14.25
C GLU A 129 12.01 12.59 -13.43
N GLY A 130 11.86 11.80 -12.37
CA GLY A 130 12.93 11.52 -11.42
C GLY A 130 12.94 12.42 -10.18
N ASP A 131 12.24 13.55 -10.18
CA ASP A 131 12.13 14.41 -8.99
C ASP A 131 11.55 13.62 -7.81
N HIS A 132 12.16 13.77 -6.63
CA HIS A 132 11.66 13.26 -5.37
C HIS A 132 11.03 14.40 -4.57
N ILE A 133 9.72 14.42 -4.44
CA ILE A 133 8.99 15.44 -3.67
C ILE A 133 9.17 15.14 -2.19
N VAL A 134 9.69 16.12 -1.43
CA VAL A 134 10.02 15.95 0.01
C VAL A 134 9.29 16.92 0.92
N ALA A 135 8.73 18.04 0.39
CA ALA A 135 7.93 18.96 1.18
C ALA A 135 6.95 19.77 0.33
N VAL A 136 5.85 20.23 0.96
CA VAL A 136 4.88 21.19 0.43
C VAL A 136 4.88 22.40 1.35
N GLY A 137 5.37 23.55 0.87
CA GLY A 137 5.67 24.70 1.73
C GLY A 137 6.65 24.28 2.84
N ASP A 138 6.31 24.62 4.08
CA ASP A 138 7.09 24.24 5.28
C ASP A 138 6.76 22.84 5.81
N THR A 139 5.82 22.12 5.19
CA THR A 139 5.37 20.80 5.66
C THR A 139 6.18 19.69 4.99
N PRO A 140 6.99 18.91 5.74
CA PRO A 140 7.65 17.74 5.19
C PRO A 140 6.63 16.70 4.72
N THR A 141 6.84 16.14 3.54
CA THR A 141 5.98 15.12 2.92
C THR A 141 6.82 13.92 2.46
N PRO A 142 7.39 13.16 3.41
CA PRO A 142 8.31 12.06 3.09
C PRO A 142 7.63 10.89 2.38
N SER A 143 6.30 10.85 2.33
CA SER A 143 5.56 9.81 1.60
C SER A 143 4.31 10.37 0.92
N TYR A 144 3.72 9.54 0.06
CA TYR A 144 2.47 9.84 -0.61
C TYR A 144 1.31 10.10 0.37
N THR A 145 1.35 9.45 1.53
CA THR A 145 0.32 9.60 2.58
C THR A 145 0.32 10.99 3.19
N GLU A 146 1.49 11.65 3.34
CA GLU A 146 1.58 13.03 3.80
C GLU A 146 1.44 14.04 2.65
N LEU A 147 1.92 13.70 1.45
CA LEU A 147 1.84 14.60 0.29
C LEU A 147 0.39 14.93 -0.08
N THR A 148 -0.46 13.90 -0.17
CA THR A 148 -1.83 14.07 -0.64
C THR A 148 -2.62 15.09 0.20
N PRO A 149 -2.71 14.98 1.53
CA PRO A 149 -3.44 15.96 2.33
C PRO A 149 -2.81 17.37 2.29
N ALA A 150 -1.45 17.45 2.18
CA ALA A 150 -0.77 18.73 2.06
C ALA A 150 -1.13 19.45 0.74
N LEU A 151 -1.23 18.73 -0.36
CA LEU A 151 -1.67 19.29 -1.65
C LEU A 151 -3.14 19.69 -1.64
N VAL A 152 -4.01 18.84 -1.05
CA VAL A 152 -5.45 19.15 -0.92
C VAL A 152 -5.68 20.42 -0.10
N ALA A 153 -4.91 20.62 0.98
CA ALA A 153 -4.98 21.82 1.80
C ALA A 153 -4.58 23.10 1.02
N ASN A 154 -3.79 22.96 -0.04
CA ASN A 154 -3.33 24.04 -0.93
C ASN A 154 -4.02 24.01 -2.31
N ALA A 155 -5.14 23.30 -2.46
CA ALA A 155 -5.87 23.21 -3.72
C ALA A 155 -6.22 24.60 -4.28
N GLY A 156 -5.91 24.83 -5.56
CA GLY A 156 -6.13 26.09 -6.27
C GLY A 156 -5.25 27.27 -5.82
N LYS A 157 -4.28 27.05 -4.94
CA LYS A 157 -3.35 28.07 -4.47
C LYS A 157 -1.92 27.73 -4.87
N GLU A 158 -1.14 28.75 -5.22
CA GLU A 158 0.29 28.54 -5.44
C GLU A 158 0.99 28.17 -4.12
N VAL A 159 1.80 27.13 -4.17
CA VAL A 159 2.59 26.63 -3.04
C VAL A 159 3.95 26.16 -3.55
N ASP A 160 4.99 26.35 -2.75
CA ASP A 160 6.33 25.89 -3.04
C ASP A 160 6.44 24.38 -2.78
N LEU A 161 6.81 23.61 -3.80
CA LEU A 161 7.24 22.23 -3.63
C LEU A 161 8.76 22.19 -3.48
N THR A 162 9.24 21.52 -2.42
CA THR A 162 10.65 21.15 -2.35
C THR A 162 10.83 19.76 -2.93
N VAL A 163 11.69 19.65 -3.94
CA VAL A 163 12.06 18.38 -4.57
C VAL A 163 13.56 18.15 -4.41
N GLU A 164 13.95 16.90 -4.34
CA GLU A 164 15.35 16.47 -4.49
C GLU A 164 15.56 16.05 -5.95
N ARG A 165 16.46 16.76 -6.64
CA ARG A 165 16.80 16.58 -8.05
C ARG A 165 18.32 16.50 -8.16
N ASP A 166 18.86 15.38 -8.66
CA ASP A 166 20.30 15.15 -8.80
C ASP A 166 21.10 15.44 -7.53
N GLY A 167 20.53 15.06 -6.36
CA GLY A 167 21.13 15.25 -5.05
C GLY A 167 21.03 16.68 -4.47
N ASN A 168 20.37 17.61 -5.18
CA ASN A 168 20.16 18.98 -4.74
C ASN A 168 18.68 19.22 -4.39
N ARG A 169 18.44 20.07 -3.39
CA ARG A 169 17.08 20.55 -3.10
C ARG A 169 16.74 21.73 -4.02
N VAL A 170 15.63 21.60 -4.69
CA VAL A 170 15.09 22.62 -5.62
C VAL A 170 13.68 22.96 -5.18
N THR A 171 13.38 24.25 -5.08
CA THR A 171 12.02 24.74 -4.81
C THR A 171 11.35 25.09 -6.13
N VAL A 172 10.15 24.54 -6.34
CA VAL A 172 9.35 24.72 -7.55
C VAL A 172 7.96 25.23 -7.15
N PRO A 173 7.57 26.47 -7.50
CA PRO A 173 6.22 26.96 -7.26
C PRO A 173 5.23 26.24 -8.17
N VAL A 174 4.15 25.70 -7.59
CA VAL A 174 3.12 24.95 -8.31
C VAL A 174 1.73 25.30 -7.79
N THR A 175 0.73 25.22 -8.64
CA THR A 175 -0.67 25.37 -8.23
C THR A 175 -1.38 24.04 -8.44
N PRO A 176 -1.68 23.27 -7.37
CA PRO A 176 -2.51 22.07 -7.48
C PRO A 176 -3.91 22.42 -8.02
N ASP A 177 -4.55 21.48 -8.71
CA ASP A 177 -5.92 21.66 -9.16
C ASP A 177 -6.92 21.78 -7.99
N GLU A 178 -8.20 21.92 -8.28
CA GLU A 178 -9.28 22.02 -7.27
C GLU A 178 -9.41 20.79 -6.38
N PHE A 179 -8.82 19.63 -6.78
CA PHE A 179 -8.76 18.38 -6.03
C PHE A 179 -7.41 18.13 -5.37
N GLY A 180 -6.47 19.09 -5.45
CA GLY A 180 -5.12 18.92 -4.92
C GLY A 180 -4.22 18.04 -5.79
N LYS A 181 -4.53 17.86 -7.09
CA LYS A 181 -3.71 17.05 -7.99
C LYS A 181 -2.71 17.91 -8.75
N LEU A 182 -1.57 17.33 -9.08
CA LEU A 182 -0.51 17.99 -9.84
C LEU A 182 -0.38 17.43 -11.27
N GLY A 183 -0.92 16.24 -11.55
CA GLY A 183 -0.86 15.61 -12.85
C GLY A 183 0.50 14.96 -13.14
N PHE A 184 0.90 14.01 -12.29
CA PHE A 184 2.04 13.13 -12.54
C PHE A 184 1.71 11.68 -12.14
N GLN A 185 2.50 10.74 -12.64
CA GLN A 185 2.45 9.35 -12.24
C GLN A 185 3.58 9.08 -11.25
N LEU A 186 3.24 8.33 -10.19
CA LEU A 186 4.20 7.86 -9.20
C LEU A 186 5.05 6.73 -9.78
N ARG A 187 6.32 6.69 -9.40
CA ARG A 187 7.16 5.52 -9.64
C ARG A 187 6.53 4.30 -8.98
N PRO A 188 6.43 3.16 -9.72
CA PRO A 188 5.90 1.93 -9.18
C PRO A 188 6.64 1.50 -7.91
N ILE A 189 5.92 0.98 -6.92
CA ILE A 189 6.51 0.51 -5.65
C ILE A 189 7.60 -0.53 -5.86
N THR A 190 7.49 -1.37 -6.90
CA THR A 190 8.47 -2.39 -7.26
C THR A 190 9.79 -1.81 -7.79
N ASP A 191 9.77 -0.56 -8.25
CA ASP A 191 10.96 0.15 -8.72
C ASP A 191 11.61 0.96 -7.59
N VAL A 192 10.85 1.26 -6.55
CA VAL A 192 11.34 1.89 -5.30
C VAL A 192 11.91 0.82 -4.37
N TYR A 193 11.15 -0.26 -4.15
CA TYR A 193 11.52 -1.38 -3.30
C TYR A 193 11.63 -2.66 -4.15
N PRO A 194 12.85 -3.08 -4.53
CA PRO A 194 13.04 -4.24 -5.38
C PRO A 194 12.43 -5.51 -4.77
N PRO A 195 11.48 -6.17 -5.46
CA PRO A 195 10.89 -7.41 -4.98
C PRO A 195 11.88 -8.57 -5.11
N VAL A 196 11.79 -9.50 -4.17
CA VAL A 196 12.48 -10.80 -4.23
C VAL A 196 11.50 -11.86 -4.73
N THR A 197 11.98 -12.79 -5.53
CA THR A 197 11.18 -13.93 -6.02
C THR A 197 11.54 -15.18 -5.23
N ILE A 198 10.55 -15.82 -4.61
CA ILE A 198 10.67 -17.15 -4.04
C ILE A 198 10.32 -18.15 -5.12
N SER A 199 11.27 -19.03 -5.46
CA SER A 199 11.01 -20.14 -6.37
C SER A 199 10.56 -21.36 -5.59
N TYR A 200 9.49 -22.01 -6.04
CA TYR A 200 8.95 -23.23 -5.43
C TYR A 200 9.31 -24.43 -6.28
N GLY A 201 9.81 -25.50 -5.66
CA GLY A 201 9.93 -26.79 -6.30
C GLY A 201 8.55 -27.35 -6.67
N PHE A 202 8.54 -28.36 -7.55
CA PHE A 202 7.29 -28.96 -8.03
C PHE A 202 6.34 -29.36 -6.89
N PHE A 203 6.84 -30.04 -5.86
CA PHE A 203 6.00 -30.46 -4.73
C PHE A 203 5.64 -29.31 -3.79
N GLU A 204 6.50 -28.32 -3.63
CA GLU A 204 6.26 -27.14 -2.79
C GLU A 204 5.23 -26.17 -3.39
N SER A 205 5.05 -26.24 -4.71
CA SER A 205 4.08 -25.40 -5.40
C SER A 205 2.62 -25.74 -5.09
N PHE A 206 2.32 -27.00 -4.69
CA PHE A 206 0.95 -27.42 -4.38
C PHE A 206 0.39 -26.76 -3.12
N PRO A 207 1.09 -26.78 -1.95
CA PRO A 207 0.66 -25.99 -0.80
C PRO A 207 0.51 -24.51 -1.12
N LYS A 208 1.43 -23.93 -1.90
CA LYS A 208 1.34 -22.52 -2.32
C LYS A 208 0.16 -22.27 -3.25
N GLY A 209 -0.11 -23.14 -4.18
CA GLY A 209 -1.29 -23.08 -5.04
C GLY A 209 -2.60 -23.14 -4.25
N TRP A 210 -2.67 -23.98 -3.22
CA TRP A 210 -3.78 -24.03 -2.29
C TRP A 210 -3.95 -22.71 -1.52
N GLU A 211 -2.87 -22.18 -0.94
CA GLU A 211 -2.88 -20.88 -0.24
C GLU A 211 -3.39 -19.75 -1.15
N ILE A 212 -2.84 -19.63 -2.37
CA ILE A 212 -3.26 -18.61 -3.33
C ILE A 212 -4.72 -18.80 -3.72
N GLY A 213 -5.14 -20.03 -4.02
CA GLY A 213 -6.51 -20.35 -4.42
C GLY A 213 -7.54 -20.01 -3.34
N THR A 214 -7.25 -20.38 -2.09
CA THR A 214 -8.15 -20.10 -0.95
C THR A 214 -8.18 -18.62 -0.58
N SER A 215 -7.04 -17.93 -0.59
CA SER A 215 -6.99 -16.48 -0.32
C SER A 215 -7.71 -15.69 -1.41
N THR A 216 -7.53 -16.06 -2.69
CA THR A 216 -8.25 -15.43 -3.81
C THR A 216 -9.75 -15.61 -3.67
N LEU A 217 -10.21 -16.81 -3.33
CA LEU A 217 -11.63 -17.08 -3.10
C LEU A 217 -12.18 -16.29 -1.90
N SER A 218 -11.43 -16.26 -0.80
CA SER A 218 -11.80 -15.49 0.39
C SER A 218 -11.92 -14.00 0.10
N ASN A 219 -10.96 -13.43 -0.62
CA ASN A 219 -10.98 -12.03 -1.05
C ASN A 219 -12.16 -11.73 -1.98
N TYR A 220 -12.46 -12.65 -2.90
CA TYR A 220 -13.60 -12.53 -3.79
C TYR A 220 -14.93 -12.52 -3.04
N VAL A 221 -15.11 -13.48 -2.10
CA VAL A 221 -16.31 -13.54 -1.24
C VAL A 221 -16.40 -12.30 -0.35
N GLY A 222 -15.27 -11.83 0.20
CA GLY A 222 -15.20 -10.58 0.97
C GLY A 222 -15.66 -9.38 0.15
N SER A 223 -15.15 -9.24 -1.08
CA SER A 223 -15.54 -8.17 -2.01
C SER A 223 -17.03 -8.24 -2.38
N MET A 224 -17.59 -9.44 -2.58
CA MET A 224 -19.02 -9.62 -2.84
C MET A 224 -19.90 -9.14 -1.67
N LYS A 225 -19.46 -9.32 -0.41
CA LYS A 225 -20.20 -8.78 0.75
C LYS A 225 -20.34 -7.26 0.68
N HIS A 226 -19.33 -6.55 0.20
CA HIS A 226 -19.42 -5.10 -0.01
C HIS A 226 -20.39 -4.73 -1.13
N VAL A 227 -20.44 -5.50 -2.21
CA VAL A 227 -21.41 -5.28 -3.31
C VAL A 227 -22.86 -5.47 -2.84
N PHE A 228 -23.11 -6.42 -1.94
CA PHE A 228 -24.44 -6.68 -1.35
C PHE A 228 -24.72 -5.86 -0.08
N SER A 229 -23.82 -4.96 0.34
CA SER A 229 -24.09 -4.00 1.41
C SER A 229 -25.03 -2.89 0.90
N SER A 230 -25.68 -2.17 1.83
CA SER A 230 -26.55 -1.02 1.49
C SER A 230 -25.83 0.08 0.73
N GLU A 231 -24.53 0.26 0.97
CA GLU A 231 -23.66 1.22 0.29
C GLU A 231 -23.25 0.72 -1.10
N GLY A 232 -22.94 -0.57 -1.23
CA GLY A 232 -22.64 -1.21 -2.51
C GLY A 232 -23.86 -1.25 -3.46
N ALA A 233 -25.05 -1.47 -2.93
CA ALA A 233 -26.28 -1.43 -3.71
C ALA A 233 -26.57 -0.04 -4.30
N GLN A 234 -26.19 1.04 -3.59
CA GLN A 234 -26.29 2.41 -4.12
C GLN A 234 -25.27 2.69 -5.23
N SER A 235 -24.09 2.09 -5.18
CA SER A 235 -23.08 2.22 -6.25
C SER A 235 -23.46 1.41 -7.51
N LEU A 236 -24.18 0.29 -7.35
CA LEU A 236 -24.74 -0.48 -8.46
C LEU A 236 -25.93 0.23 -9.12
N GLY A 237 -26.64 1.11 -8.40
CA GLY A 237 -27.65 2.00 -8.96
C GLY A 237 -27.13 2.92 -10.07
N GLY A 238 -25.81 3.17 -10.11
CA GLY A 238 -25.14 3.86 -11.21
C GLY A 238 -25.16 3.10 -12.55
N PHE A 239 -25.31 1.78 -12.54
CA PHE A 239 -25.51 1.02 -13.78
C PHE A 239 -26.87 1.27 -14.44
N GLY A 240 -27.90 1.61 -13.65
CA GLY A 240 -29.20 2.04 -14.18
C GLY A 240 -29.15 3.40 -14.89
N THR A 241 -28.21 4.26 -14.51
CA THR A 241 -28.03 5.57 -15.14
C THR A 241 -27.34 5.48 -16.50
N ILE A 242 -26.54 4.44 -16.74
CA ILE A 242 -25.91 4.20 -18.05
C ILE A 242 -26.95 3.78 -19.09
N GLY A 243 -28.02 3.07 -18.69
CA GLY A 243 -29.12 2.69 -19.58
C GLY A 243 -30.00 3.86 -20.05
N ASN A 244 -29.93 5.02 -19.41
CA ASN A 244 -30.68 6.23 -19.80
C ASN A 244 -29.86 7.23 -20.64
N MET A 245 -28.62 6.88 -21.03
CA MET A 245 -27.77 7.70 -21.88
C MET A 245 -27.72 7.22 -23.36
N PHE A 246 -28.50 6.21 -23.71
CA PHE A 246 -28.66 5.76 -25.11
C PHE A 246 -30.09 5.83 -25.58
#